data_92a52c776df8ea3da1953f0332fc7b69
#
_entry.id   92a52c776df8ea3da1953f0332fc7b69
#
_cell.length_a   1.000
_cell.length_b   1.000
_cell.length_c   1.000
_cell.angle_alpha   90.00
_cell.angle_beta   90.00
_cell.angle_gamma   90.00
#
_symmetry.space_group_name_H-M   'P 1'
#
loop_
_entity.id
_entity.type
_entity.pdbx_description
1 polymer ?
#
loop_
_entity_poly.entity_id
_entity_poly.type
_entity_poly.pdbx_seq_one_letter_code
_entity_poly.pdbx_strand_id
1 'polypeptide(L)'
;MFKVHKKEIEVAGKKISLETGKVARQADGAIIASCGETVILATVVGAKKVNPDMDYFPLSVNYQEKYYAGGKIPGGFFKREARPTESEQLISRLIDRPIRPLFPSEFKNEVQLLPTVISYDKENQPDILAITASSAALAISGMPFMGPVGASRVGYVDGKYILNPSKAELENSSLDLVVAGTKDAVLMVESETSGLSEEIMLAAVKFGHEGFVPVIKMIEELAKECRKPEWTVEKKDLSEVKKKLESEFTKDLTKAFGTIDKQDRSNQISEISEKAKQLFADNENYSDFNVNDELKNLEKKIVRTDILKNKKRIDGRGLADVRAIECEVGVLPRTHGSALFTRGETQAIVVTTLGTSDDEQRIESLDGQSRERFMLHYNFPPFSVGETGRIGTGRREVGHGKLAWRAINSSLPSKEVFPYTFRIVSEITESNGSSSMATVCGASLALMDAGVPIKEPVAGIAMGLIKEGDEFSVLSDILGDEDHLGDMDFKVAGTKDGITSL
;
A
#
# COMPACT_ATOMS: atom_id res chain seq x y z
N MET A 1 -14.72 20.64 33.12
CA MET A 1 -15.72 20.03 32.24
C MET A 1 -15.05 19.13 31.20
N PHE A 2 -14.07 19.59 30.45
CA PHE A 2 -13.26 18.79 29.54
C PHE A 2 -11.82 18.70 30.05
N LYS A 3 -11.20 17.51 29.99
CA LYS A 3 -9.76 17.34 30.24
C LYS A 3 -9.07 17.37 28.88
N VAL A 4 -8.65 18.55 28.47
CA VAL A 4 -8.02 18.78 27.18
C VAL A 4 -6.51 18.64 27.32
N HIS A 5 -5.91 17.86 26.43
CA HIS A 5 -4.47 17.77 26.26
C HIS A 5 -4.10 18.26 24.86
N LYS A 6 -3.07 19.07 24.77
CA LYS A 6 -2.60 19.67 23.50
C LYS A 6 -1.09 19.67 23.43
N LYS A 7 -0.56 19.28 22.27
CA LYS A 7 0.86 19.39 21.92
C LYS A 7 1.00 20.11 20.59
N GLU A 8 2.08 20.84 20.45
CA GLU A 8 2.40 21.62 19.26
C GLU A 8 3.86 21.47 18.92
N ILE A 9 4.18 21.43 17.62
CA ILE A 9 5.55 21.41 17.11
C ILE A 9 5.63 22.23 15.82
N GLU A 10 6.78 22.79 15.54
CA GLU A 10 7.09 23.39 14.25
C GLU A 10 7.97 22.46 13.43
N VAL A 11 7.54 22.14 12.21
CA VAL A 11 8.27 21.30 11.25
C VAL A 11 8.27 21.98 9.90
N ALA A 12 9.45 22.22 9.33
CA ALA A 12 9.61 22.91 8.05
C ALA A 12 8.87 24.27 7.99
N GLY A 13 8.92 25.05 9.07
CA GLY A 13 8.25 26.36 9.17
C GLY A 13 6.73 26.28 9.31
N LYS A 14 6.15 25.09 9.45
CA LYS A 14 4.72 24.86 9.63
C LYS A 14 4.43 24.40 11.05
N LYS A 15 3.46 25.03 11.71
CA LYS A 15 3.02 24.65 13.05
C LYS A 15 1.97 23.55 12.97
N ILE A 16 2.28 22.39 13.55
CA ILE A 16 1.36 21.27 13.68
C ILE A 16 0.89 21.19 15.14
N SER A 17 -0.42 21.04 15.37
CA SER A 17 -0.97 20.83 16.70
C SER A 17 -1.81 19.57 16.77
N LEU A 18 -1.79 18.88 17.92
CA LEU A 18 -2.62 17.74 18.25
C LEU A 18 -3.38 18.02 19.54
N GLU A 19 -4.70 17.92 19.50
CA GLU A 19 -5.58 18.14 20.65
C GLU A 19 -6.49 16.92 20.86
N THR A 20 -6.70 16.53 22.13
CA THR A 20 -7.62 15.45 22.53
C THR A 20 -8.42 15.81 23.79
N GLY A 21 -9.46 15.03 24.09
CA GLY A 21 -10.25 15.13 25.32
C GLY A 21 -11.49 16.01 25.25
N LYS A 22 -11.72 16.74 24.13
CA LYS A 22 -12.88 17.62 23.96
C LYS A 22 -13.94 17.02 23.03
N VAL A 23 -13.54 16.49 21.90
CA VAL A 23 -14.40 16.00 20.82
C VAL A 23 -14.38 14.47 20.75
N ALA A 24 -15.46 13.85 20.28
CA ALA A 24 -15.59 12.42 20.03
C ALA A 24 -15.16 11.51 21.22
N ARG A 25 -15.57 11.86 22.45
CA ARG A 25 -15.14 11.22 23.70
C ARG A 25 -15.57 9.76 23.89
N GLN A 26 -16.49 9.27 23.05
CA GLN A 26 -16.90 7.85 23.06
C GLN A 26 -15.96 6.96 22.26
N ALA A 27 -15.16 7.52 21.34
CA ALA A 27 -14.15 6.78 20.62
C ALA A 27 -13.03 6.32 21.57
N ASP A 28 -12.35 5.20 21.24
CA ASP A 28 -11.19 4.75 22.01
C ASP A 28 -10.03 5.75 21.91
N GLY A 29 -9.80 6.35 20.74
CA GLY A 29 -8.91 7.50 20.54
C GLY A 29 -9.57 8.54 19.64
N ALA A 30 -9.37 9.82 19.96
CA ALA A 30 -9.87 10.94 19.14
C ALA A 30 -8.88 12.09 19.19
N ILE A 31 -8.49 12.59 18.03
CA ILE A 31 -7.53 13.68 17.86
C ILE A 31 -8.12 14.72 16.91
N ILE A 32 -8.01 15.99 17.29
CA ILE A 32 -8.08 17.12 16.40
C ILE A 32 -6.64 17.50 16.05
N ALA A 33 -6.25 17.31 14.81
CA ALA A 33 -4.95 17.74 14.28
C ALA A 33 -5.13 18.98 13.41
N SER A 34 -4.24 19.96 13.52
CA SER A 34 -4.26 21.15 12.67
C SER A 34 -2.86 21.52 12.16
N CYS A 35 -2.83 22.05 10.94
CA CYS A 35 -1.67 22.67 10.32
C CYS A 35 -2.19 23.87 9.51
N GLY A 36 -1.84 25.10 9.92
CA GLY A 36 -2.54 26.27 9.41
C GLY A 36 -4.04 26.22 9.73
N GLU A 37 -4.91 26.45 8.75
CA GLU A 37 -6.37 26.33 8.86
C GLU A 37 -6.87 24.95 8.36
N THR A 38 -5.99 24.06 7.92
CA THR A 38 -6.34 22.66 7.64
C THR A 38 -6.49 21.89 8.94
N VAL A 39 -7.67 21.30 9.17
CA VAL A 39 -8.02 20.59 10.40
C VAL A 39 -8.62 19.22 10.10
N ILE A 40 -8.14 18.22 10.83
CA ILE A 40 -8.59 16.83 10.71
C ILE A 40 -9.08 16.32 12.07
N LEU A 41 -10.25 15.73 12.09
CA LEU A 41 -10.73 14.89 13.18
C LEU A 41 -10.39 13.43 12.85
N ALA A 42 -9.47 12.82 13.59
CA ALA A 42 -9.21 11.39 13.51
C ALA A 42 -9.79 10.67 14.72
N THR A 43 -10.60 9.64 14.48
CA THR A 43 -11.16 8.78 15.53
C THR A 43 -10.81 7.33 15.28
N VAL A 44 -10.56 6.59 16.36
CA VAL A 44 -10.37 5.14 16.32
C VAL A 44 -11.27 4.45 17.34
N VAL A 45 -11.88 3.36 16.91
CA VAL A 45 -12.71 2.50 17.76
C VAL A 45 -12.36 1.05 17.46
N GLY A 46 -12.18 0.25 18.49
CA GLY A 46 -12.00 -1.20 18.40
C GLY A 46 -13.17 -1.96 18.98
N ALA A 47 -13.62 -3.01 18.29
CA ALA A 47 -14.62 -3.94 18.79
C ALA A 47 -14.09 -4.64 20.04
N LYS A 48 -14.90 -4.72 21.10
CA LYS A 48 -14.49 -5.33 22.37
C LYS A 48 -14.53 -6.88 22.30
N LYS A 49 -15.20 -7.43 21.31
CA LYS A 49 -15.28 -8.88 21.09
C LYS A 49 -14.58 -9.22 19.80
N VAL A 50 -13.80 -10.28 19.81
CA VAL A 50 -13.19 -10.87 18.60
C VAL A 50 -14.24 -11.75 17.92
N ASN A 51 -14.33 -11.68 16.60
CA ASN A 51 -15.06 -12.66 15.82
C ASN A 51 -14.17 -13.93 15.70
N PRO A 52 -14.59 -15.09 16.22
CA PRO A 52 -13.77 -16.29 16.23
C PRO A 52 -13.47 -16.84 14.80
N ASP A 53 -14.27 -16.46 13.81
CA ASP A 53 -14.12 -16.90 12.41
C ASP A 53 -13.15 -16.02 11.60
N MET A 54 -12.54 -14.99 12.22
CA MET A 54 -11.60 -14.10 11.56
C MET A 54 -10.18 -14.64 11.58
N ASP A 55 -9.62 -14.88 10.40
CA ASP A 55 -8.26 -15.34 10.19
C ASP A 55 -7.25 -14.21 9.90
N TYR A 56 -7.71 -12.98 9.75
CA TYR A 56 -6.90 -11.79 9.52
C TYR A 56 -7.20 -10.67 10.52
N PHE A 57 -6.34 -9.64 10.54
CA PHE A 57 -6.58 -8.42 11.33
C PHE A 57 -7.58 -7.50 10.60
N PRO A 58 -8.81 -7.34 11.11
CA PRO A 58 -9.86 -6.57 10.44
C PRO A 58 -9.72 -5.06 10.74
N LEU A 59 -8.68 -4.43 10.20
CA LEU A 59 -8.51 -2.98 10.22
C LEU A 59 -9.23 -2.35 9.03
N SER A 60 -10.11 -1.39 9.29
CA SER A 60 -10.71 -0.55 8.27
C SER A 60 -10.32 0.92 8.46
N VAL A 61 -9.67 1.50 7.45
CA VAL A 61 -9.33 2.92 7.41
C VAL A 61 -10.25 3.60 6.40
N ASN A 62 -10.96 4.65 6.82
CA ASN A 62 -11.92 5.38 6.00
C ASN A 62 -11.63 6.89 6.09
N TYR A 63 -10.68 7.36 5.30
CA TYR A 63 -10.42 8.79 5.14
C TYR A 63 -11.57 9.45 4.38
N GLN A 64 -12.00 10.62 4.84
CA GLN A 64 -13.11 11.37 4.27
C GLN A 64 -12.78 12.86 4.15
N GLU A 65 -13.19 13.44 3.03
CA GLU A 65 -13.15 14.87 2.79
C GLU A 65 -14.57 15.44 2.79
N LYS A 66 -14.85 16.34 3.73
CA LYS A 66 -16.15 17.01 3.78
C LYS A 66 -16.13 18.26 2.93
N TYR A 67 -17.05 18.40 1.99
CA TYR A 67 -17.10 19.56 1.09
C TYR A 67 -17.21 20.89 1.83
N TYR A 68 -17.87 20.90 2.99
CA TYR A 68 -17.92 22.09 3.84
C TYR A 68 -16.54 22.51 4.37
N ALA A 69 -15.56 21.61 4.43
CA ALA A 69 -14.19 21.94 4.84
C ALA A 69 -13.54 22.98 3.92
N GLY A 70 -13.86 22.94 2.62
CA GLY A 70 -13.47 23.95 1.63
C GLY A 70 -14.55 25.01 1.34
N GLY A 71 -15.57 25.13 2.19
CA GLY A 71 -16.68 26.10 2.00
C GLY A 71 -17.59 25.76 0.82
N LYS A 72 -17.72 24.48 0.46
CA LYS A 72 -18.46 24.01 -0.72
C LYS A 72 -19.67 23.14 -0.37
N ILE A 73 -20.61 23.07 -1.28
CA ILE A 73 -21.70 22.10 -1.29
C ILE A 73 -21.37 21.02 -2.33
N PRO A 74 -21.52 19.73 -2.01
CA PRO A 74 -21.25 18.65 -2.97
C PRO A 74 -22.06 18.81 -4.27
N GLY A 75 -21.44 18.43 -5.39
CA GLY A 75 -22.11 18.30 -6.68
C GLY A 75 -23.18 17.19 -6.67
N GLY A 76 -23.68 16.86 -7.84
CA GLY A 76 -24.68 15.81 -8.01
C GLY A 76 -26.06 16.16 -7.47
N PHE A 77 -27.00 15.23 -7.61
CA PHE A 77 -28.43 15.44 -7.30
C PHE A 77 -28.69 15.51 -5.80
N PHE A 78 -28.09 14.63 -5.00
CA PHE A 78 -28.37 14.51 -3.56
C PHE A 78 -27.66 15.56 -2.69
N LYS A 79 -26.72 16.33 -3.25
CA LYS A 79 -25.94 17.35 -2.49
C LYS A 79 -25.31 16.79 -1.22
N ARG A 80 -24.84 15.56 -1.26
CA ARG A 80 -24.26 14.82 -0.15
C ARG A 80 -23.11 13.93 -0.63
N GLU A 81 -22.05 13.85 0.17
CA GLU A 81 -20.99 12.85 -0.01
C GLU A 81 -21.59 11.44 0.13
N ALA A 82 -21.38 10.59 -0.87
CA ALA A 82 -21.97 9.24 -0.91
C ALA A 82 -20.89 8.15 -0.94
N ARG A 83 -20.31 7.91 -2.11
CA ARG A 83 -19.23 6.93 -2.27
C ARG A 83 -17.89 7.62 -2.12
N PRO A 84 -16.89 6.95 -1.49
CA PRO A 84 -15.54 7.48 -1.45
C PRO A 84 -15.02 7.76 -2.86
N THR A 85 -14.41 8.92 -3.03
CA THR A 85 -13.68 9.30 -4.25
C THR A 85 -12.43 8.41 -4.43
N GLU A 86 -11.83 8.44 -5.62
CA GLU A 86 -10.55 7.76 -5.85
C GLU A 86 -9.47 8.30 -4.90
N SER A 87 -9.37 9.61 -4.72
CA SER A 87 -8.44 10.25 -3.79
C SER A 87 -8.64 9.77 -2.35
N GLU A 88 -9.87 9.74 -1.84
CA GLU A 88 -10.17 9.24 -0.49
C GLU A 88 -9.79 7.77 -0.31
N GLN A 89 -9.97 6.94 -1.34
CA GLN A 89 -9.56 5.55 -1.31
C GLN A 89 -8.03 5.41 -1.28
N LEU A 90 -7.29 6.21 -2.07
CA LEU A 90 -5.84 6.21 -2.11
C LEU A 90 -5.24 6.70 -0.80
N ILE A 91 -5.76 7.79 -0.21
CA ILE A 91 -5.30 8.30 1.08
C ILE A 91 -5.65 7.32 2.21
N SER A 92 -6.82 6.65 2.15
CA SER A 92 -7.12 5.56 3.10
C SER A 92 -6.07 4.46 3.07
N ARG A 93 -5.59 4.07 1.88
CA ARG A 93 -4.50 3.10 1.71
C ARG A 93 -3.15 3.63 2.20
N LEU A 94 -2.87 4.91 1.94
CA LEU A 94 -1.66 5.59 2.38
C LEU A 94 -1.54 5.57 3.93
N ILE A 95 -2.67 5.66 4.64
CA ILE A 95 -2.76 5.58 6.09
C ILE A 95 -2.70 4.11 6.58
N ASP A 96 -3.41 3.20 5.92
CA ASP A 96 -3.50 1.77 6.31
C ASP A 96 -2.12 1.08 6.26
N ARG A 97 -1.37 1.27 5.16
CA ARG A 97 -0.14 0.54 4.86
C ARG A 97 0.93 0.64 5.96
N PRO A 98 1.30 1.81 6.49
CA PRO A 98 2.28 1.92 7.56
C PRO A 98 1.74 1.58 8.94
N ILE A 99 0.43 1.58 9.15
CA ILE A 99 -0.22 1.32 10.45
C ILE A 99 -0.45 -0.17 10.68
N ARG A 100 -0.96 -0.88 9.68
CA ARG A 100 -1.35 -2.30 9.78
C ARG A 100 -0.27 -3.22 10.31
N PRO A 101 1.00 -3.17 9.84
CA PRO A 101 2.05 -4.07 10.30
C PRO A 101 2.49 -3.82 11.75
N LEU A 102 2.06 -2.71 12.37
CA LEU A 102 2.38 -2.36 13.76
C LEU A 102 1.35 -2.87 14.77
N PHE A 103 0.50 -3.80 14.39
CA PHE A 103 -0.34 -4.56 15.32
C PHE A 103 0.18 -5.98 15.48
N PRO A 104 0.16 -6.54 16.71
CA PRO A 104 0.55 -7.93 16.93
C PRO A 104 -0.35 -8.88 16.12
N SER A 105 0.19 -9.98 15.64
CA SER A 105 -0.53 -11.00 14.86
C SER A 105 -1.71 -11.60 15.64
N GLU A 106 -1.59 -11.66 16.98
CA GLU A 106 -2.61 -12.17 17.89
C GLU A 106 -3.81 -11.23 18.08
N PHE A 107 -3.65 -9.95 17.71
CA PHE A 107 -4.72 -8.97 17.85
C PHE A 107 -5.71 -9.06 16.68
N LYS A 108 -6.86 -9.67 16.91
CA LYS A 108 -7.90 -9.93 15.89
C LYS A 108 -9.20 -9.11 16.11
N ASN A 109 -9.19 -8.15 17.01
CA ASN A 109 -10.33 -7.25 17.21
C ASN A 109 -10.50 -6.37 15.97
N GLU A 110 -11.74 -6.20 15.52
CA GLU A 110 -12.03 -5.25 14.45
C GLU A 110 -11.67 -3.83 14.90
N VAL A 111 -10.93 -3.10 14.06
CA VAL A 111 -10.55 -1.71 14.31
C VAL A 111 -11.03 -0.84 13.16
N GLN A 112 -11.75 0.23 13.51
CA GLN A 112 -12.16 1.25 12.55
C GLN A 112 -11.45 2.57 12.85
N LEU A 113 -10.72 3.07 11.85
CA LEU A 113 -10.02 4.35 11.87
C LEU A 113 -10.69 5.29 10.87
N LEU A 114 -11.16 6.45 11.35
CA LEU A 114 -11.91 7.41 10.56
C LEU A 114 -11.29 8.81 10.68
N PRO A 115 -10.29 9.14 9.88
CA PRO A 115 -9.81 10.50 9.72
C PRO A 115 -10.71 11.29 8.75
N THR A 116 -11.19 12.44 9.20
CA THR A 116 -12.12 13.31 8.45
C THR A 116 -11.57 14.72 8.36
N VAL A 117 -11.43 15.24 7.15
CA VAL A 117 -11.08 16.64 6.90
C VAL A 117 -12.29 17.52 7.18
N ILE A 118 -12.18 18.41 8.18
CA ILE A 118 -13.27 19.27 8.64
C ILE A 118 -13.01 20.75 8.39
N SER A 119 -11.77 21.14 8.02
CA SER A 119 -11.39 22.44 7.50
C SER A 119 -10.20 22.29 6.56
N TYR A 120 -10.12 23.09 5.50
CA TYR A 120 -9.06 23.00 4.50
C TYR A 120 -8.71 24.36 3.92
N ASP A 121 -7.44 24.78 4.08
CA ASP A 121 -6.91 26.09 3.67
C ASP A 121 -6.32 26.12 2.23
N LYS A 122 -6.28 24.97 1.54
CA LYS A 122 -5.69 24.74 0.20
C LYS A 122 -4.15 24.87 0.12
N GLU A 123 -3.48 25.22 1.20
CA GLU A 123 -2.02 25.33 1.27
C GLU A 123 -1.40 24.10 1.92
N ASN A 124 -2.02 23.60 3.00
CA ASN A 124 -1.54 22.48 3.78
C ASN A 124 -2.31 21.23 3.40
N GLN A 125 -1.65 20.33 2.67
CA GLN A 125 -2.27 19.09 2.21
C GLN A 125 -2.70 18.21 3.39
N PRO A 126 -3.92 17.64 3.37
CA PRO A 126 -4.48 16.96 4.52
C PRO A 126 -3.97 15.53 4.72
N ASP A 127 -3.40 14.88 3.72
CA ASP A 127 -3.02 13.47 3.76
C ASP A 127 -1.92 13.15 4.79
N ILE A 128 -0.84 13.92 4.82
CA ILE A 128 0.25 13.77 5.81
C ILE A 128 -0.27 14.06 7.23
N LEU A 129 -1.09 15.10 7.36
CA LEU A 129 -1.72 15.42 8.63
C LEU A 129 -2.70 14.32 9.08
N ALA A 130 -3.39 13.66 8.13
CA ALA A 130 -4.29 12.54 8.41
C ALA A 130 -3.53 11.29 8.92
N ILE A 131 -2.35 10.98 8.36
CA ILE A 131 -1.49 9.91 8.88
C ILE A 131 -1.07 10.24 10.32
N THR A 132 -0.60 11.47 10.57
CA THR A 132 -0.18 11.95 11.89
C THR A 132 -1.32 11.87 12.91
N ALA A 133 -2.50 12.38 12.56
CA ALA A 133 -3.68 12.37 13.42
C ALA A 133 -4.16 10.94 13.74
N SER A 134 -4.12 10.05 12.74
CA SER A 134 -4.48 8.64 12.87
C SER A 134 -3.54 7.90 13.79
N SER A 135 -2.23 8.10 13.62
CA SER A 135 -1.19 7.55 14.48
C SER A 135 -1.35 8.02 15.93
N ALA A 136 -1.60 9.31 16.13
CA ALA A 136 -1.82 9.88 17.46
C ALA A 136 -3.10 9.32 18.13
N ALA A 137 -4.20 9.16 17.37
CA ALA A 137 -5.44 8.56 17.89
C ALA A 137 -5.22 7.11 18.34
N LEU A 138 -4.46 6.33 17.59
CA LEU A 138 -4.07 4.96 17.96
C LEU A 138 -3.17 4.94 19.19
N ALA A 139 -2.16 5.82 19.25
CA ALA A 139 -1.21 5.88 20.36
C ALA A 139 -1.86 6.17 21.71
N ILE A 140 -2.98 6.94 21.73
CA ILE A 140 -3.73 7.25 22.97
C ILE A 140 -4.86 6.27 23.27
N SER A 141 -5.22 5.37 22.34
CA SER A 141 -6.43 4.51 22.44
C SER A 141 -6.31 3.38 23.46
N GLY A 142 -5.09 3.01 23.85
CA GLY A 142 -4.79 1.83 24.66
C GLY A 142 -4.72 0.52 23.86
N MET A 143 -5.03 0.51 22.57
CA MET A 143 -4.85 -0.67 21.71
C MET A 143 -3.35 -1.05 21.59
N PRO A 144 -3.03 -2.33 21.28
CA PRO A 144 -1.66 -2.83 21.19
C PRO A 144 -0.97 -2.37 19.91
N PHE A 145 -0.92 -1.07 19.70
CA PHE A 145 -0.29 -0.43 18.55
C PHE A 145 1.18 -0.16 18.85
N MET A 146 2.10 -0.78 18.08
CA MET A 146 3.56 -0.69 18.25
C MET A 146 4.18 0.54 17.56
N GLY A 147 3.34 1.55 17.21
CA GLY A 147 3.80 2.85 16.76
C GLY A 147 4.31 3.73 17.90
N PRO A 148 4.36 5.08 17.67
CA PRO A 148 3.65 5.80 16.61
C PRO A 148 4.34 5.78 15.25
N VAL A 149 3.54 6.15 14.23
CA VAL A 149 3.97 6.38 12.85
C VAL A 149 4.06 7.89 12.62
N GLY A 150 5.13 8.34 11.99
CA GLY A 150 5.24 9.65 11.38
C GLY A 150 5.18 9.55 9.85
N ALA A 151 4.90 10.68 9.21
CA ALA A 151 4.94 10.79 7.77
C ALA A 151 5.38 12.18 7.34
N SER A 152 5.95 12.27 6.15
CA SER A 152 6.28 13.51 5.48
C SER A 152 6.12 13.38 3.96
N ARG A 153 5.94 14.51 3.30
CA ARG A 153 6.05 14.64 1.86
C ARG A 153 7.36 15.28 1.50
N VAL A 154 8.01 14.83 0.45
CA VAL A 154 9.28 15.39 -0.02
C VAL A 154 9.13 15.79 -1.48
N GLY A 155 9.41 17.06 -1.76
CA GLY A 155 9.59 17.61 -3.10
C GLY A 155 11.07 17.74 -3.44
N TYR A 156 11.38 17.90 -4.75
CA TYR A 156 12.72 18.17 -5.24
C TYR A 156 12.68 19.24 -6.33
N VAL A 157 13.16 20.45 -5.99
CA VAL A 157 13.13 21.64 -6.85
C VAL A 157 14.53 22.23 -6.92
N ASP A 158 15.04 22.48 -8.11
CA ASP A 158 16.37 23.11 -8.35
C ASP A 158 17.51 22.43 -7.55
N GLY A 159 17.51 21.11 -7.49
CA GLY A 159 18.54 20.36 -6.79
C GLY A 159 18.42 20.32 -5.26
N LYS A 160 17.29 20.77 -4.68
CA LYS A 160 17.07 20.83 -3.24
C LYS A 160 15.82 20.04 -2.84
N TYR A 161 15.92 19.32 -1.73
CA TYR A 161 14.78 18.67 -1.09
C TYR A 161 13.97 19.68 -0.29
N ILE A 162 12.64 19.61 -0.41
CA ILE A 162 11.68 20.43 0.33
C ILE A 162 10.81 19.49 1.16
N LEU A 163 10.76 19.73 2.48
CA LEU A 163 9.94 18.95 3.39
C LEU A 163 8.52 19.53 3.46
N ASN A 164 7.51 18.70 3.25
CA ASN A 164 6.10 19.07 3.26
C ASN A 164 5.82 20.31 2.36
N PRO A 165 6.21 20.24 1.07
CA PRO A 165 6.03 21.36 0.14
C PRO A 165 4.56 21.80 0.07
N SER A 166 4.35 23.06 -0.18
CA SER A 166 3.04 23.60 -0.57
C SER A 166 2.62 23.07 -1.94
N LYS A 167 1.34 23.25 -2.29
CA LYS A 167 0.84 22.83 -3.61
C LYS A 167 1.60 23.53 -4.75
N ALA A 168 1.87 24.82 -4.62
CA ALA A 168 2.61 25.59 -5.62
C ALA A 168 4.07 25.12 -5.78
N GLU A 169 4.71 24.68 -4.69
CA GLU A 169 6.05 24.10 -4.76
C GLU A 169 6.03 22.72 -5.41
N LEU A 170 4.98 21.89 -5.18
CA LEU A 170 4.83 20.61 -5.84
C LEU A 170 4.61 20.72 -7.34
N GLU A 171 3.89 21.71 -7.81
CA GLU A 171 3.68 21.94 -9.26
C GLU A 171 5.00 22.16 -10.02
N ASN A 172 6.03 22.67 -9.34
CA ASN A 172 7.36 22.88 -9.89
C ASN A 172 8.37 21.79 -9.50
N SER A 173 7.93 20.77 -8.77
CA SER A 173 8.80 19.72 -8.27
C SER A 173 8.93 18.57 -9.26
N SER A 174 10.14 18.06 -9.42
CA SER A 174 10.41 16.81 -10.16
C SER A 174 10.16 15.55 -9.32
N LEU A 175 9.79 15.70 -8.04
CA LEU A 175 9.49 14.63 -7.10
C LEU A 175 8.26 14.97 -6.27
N ASP A 176 7.33 14.05 -6.19
CA ASP A 176 6.31 13.97 -5.15
C ASP A 176 6.46 12.62 -4.45
N LEU A 177 7.07 12.62 -3.25
CA LEU A 177 7.36 11.42 -2.48
C LEU A 177 6.71 11.52 -1.10
N VAL A 178 5.91 10.54 -0.74
CA VAL A 178 5.43 10.34 0.63
C VAL A 178 6.26 9.24 1.28
N VAL A 179 6.79 9.54 2.48
CA VAL A 179 7.53 8.61 3.34
C VAL A 179 6.80 8.50 4.66
N ALA A 180 6.55 7.28 5.13
CA ALA A 180 5.98 7.03 6.45
C ALA A 180 6.70 5.88 7.16
N GLY A 181 6.79 5.96 8.48
CA GLY A 181 7.47 4.95 9.27
C GLY A 181 7.47 5.23 10.76
N THR A 182 8.20 4.39 11.48
CA THR A 182 8.53 4.61 12.89
C THR A 182 9.80 5.47 13.01
N LYS A 183 10.21 5.78 14.22
CA LYS A 183 11.48 6.51 14.45
C LYS A 183 12.72 5.75 13.95
N ASP A 184 12.63 4.43 13.86
CA ASP A 184 13.77 3.55 13.61
C ASP A 184 13.76 2.95 12.19
N ALA A 185 12.61 2.98 11.48
CA ALA A 185 12.46 2.34 10.17
C ALA A 185 11.41 3.02 9.28
N VAL A 186 11.69 3.03 7.98
CA VAL A 186 10.71 3.37 6.94
C VAL A 186 9.80 2.16 6.72
N LEU A 187 8.49 2.36 6.74
CA LEU A 187 7.48 1.31 6.54
C LEU A 187 6.76 1.44 5.20
N MET A 188 6.72 2.64 4.63
CA MET A 188 6.01 2.90 3.39
C MET A 188 6.65 4.06 2.64
N VAL A 189 6.82 3.88 1.34
CA VAL A 189 7.13 4.92 0.37
C VAL A 189 6.13 4.89 -0.77
N GLU A 190 5.82 6.04 -1.33
CA GLU A 190 4.98 6.16 -2.51
C GLU A 190 5.37 7.44 -3.26
N SER A 191 5.76 7.32 -4.55
CA SER A 191 6.25 8.47 -5.30
C SER A 191 5.77 8.55 -6.73
N GLU A 192 5.79 9.77 -7.26
CA GLU A 192 5.79 10.12 -8.67
C GLU A 192 7.01 11.00 -8.95
N THR A 193 7.75 10.70 -10.02
CA THR A 193 8.96 11.46 -10.35
C THR A 193 9.16 11.61 -11.86
N SER A 194 9.92 12.61 -12.24
CA SER A 194 10.25 12.92 -13.64
C SER A 194 11.57 12.29 -14.09
N GLY A 195 11.89 11.06 -13.66
CA GLY A 195 13.11 10.35 -14.06
C GLY A 195 14.32 10.72 -13.20
N LEU A 196 14.22 10.60 -11.89
CA LEU A 196 15.31 10.87 -10.94
C LEU A 196 16.20 9.63 -10.73
N SER A 197 17.50 9.84 -10.43
CA SER A 197 18.42 8.74 -10.13
C SER A 197 18.11 8.07 -8.79
N GLU A 198 18.59 6.82 -8.64
CA GLU A 198 18.43 6.06 -7.39
C GLU A 198 19.03 6.78 -6.19
N GLU A 199 20.17 7.46 -6.37
CA GLU A 199 20.85 8.20 -5.30
C GLU A 199 19.98 9.37 -4.80
N ILE A 200 19.37 10.12 -5.72
CA ILE A 200 18.47 11.24 -5.37
C ILE A 200 17.24 10.68 -4.63
N MET A 201 16.66 9.58 -5.12
CA MET A 201 15.49 8.95 -4.50
C MET A 201 15.80 8.41 -3.10
N LEU A 202 16.93 7.72 -2.93
CA LEU A 202 17.38 7.23 -1.62
C LEU A 202 17.61 8.36 -0.62
N ALA A 203 18.26 9.44 -1.06
CA ALA A 203 18.48 10.61 -0.22
C ALA A 203 17.16 11.32 0.14
N ALA A 204 16.19 11.38 -0.78
CA ALA A 204 14.85 11.90 -0.52
C ALA A 204 14.11 11.09 0.55
N VAL A 205 14.17 9.75 0.49
CA VAL A 205 13.57 8.87 1.50
C VAL A 205 14.19 9.11 2.88
N LYS A 206 15.54 9.22 2.96
CA LYS A 206 16.24 9.56 4.22
C LYS A 206 15.82 10.92 4.75
N PHE A 207 15.81 11.94 3.89
CA PHE A 207 15.40 13.28 4.25
C PHE A 207 13.98 13.34 4.80
N GLY A 208 13.04 12.64 4.15
CA GLY A 208 11.65 12.52 4.60
C GLY A 208 11.54 11.81 5.95
N HIS A 209 12.27 10.72 6.15
CA HIS A 209 12.30 9.98 7.42
C HIS A 209 12.80 10.88 8.56
N GLU A 210 13.94 11.52 8.40
CA GLU A 210 14.50 12.44 9.40
C GLU A 210 13.52 13.59 9.70
N GLY A 211 12.80 14.06 8.68
CA GLY A 211 11.85 15.16 8.77
C GLY A 211 10.61 14.88 9.64
N PHE A 212 10.14 13.65 9.72
CA PHE A 212 8.98 13.34 10.55
C PHE A 212 9.29 12.80 11.96
N VAL A 213 10.54 12.44 12.28
CA VAL A 213 10.91 11.98 13.63
C VAL A 213 10.48 12.92 14.75
N PRO A 214 10.58 14.27 14.61
CA PRO A 214 10.06 15.19 15.62
C PRO A 214 8.57 15.06 15.88
N VAL A 215 7.76 14.75 14.84
CA VAL A 215 6.31 14.53 14.97
C VAL A 215 6.03 13.28 15.81
N ILE A 216 6.80 12.21 15.61
CA ILE A 216 6.70 10.97 16.43
C ILE A 216 6.91 11.30 17.91
N LYS A 217 7.95 12.08 18.24
CA LYS A 217 8.24 12.50 19.62
C LYS A 217 7.05 13.27 20.23
N MET A 218 6.46 14.18 19.48
CA MET A 218 5.26 14.92 19.92
C MET A 218 4.09 13.97 20.23
N ILE A 219 3.86 12.95 19.39
CA ILE A 219 2.81 11.93 19.62
C ILE A 219 3.11 11.11 20.87
N GLU A 220 4.36 10.68 21.07
CA GLU A 220 4.80 9.94 22.26
C GLU A 220 4.59 10.77 23.55
N GLU A 221 4.90 12.08 23.51
CA GLU A 221 4.67 12.98 24.65
C GLU A 221 3.17 13.15 24.95
N LEU A 222 2.33 13.30 23.92
CA LEU A 222 0.88 13.37 24.10
C LEU A 222 0.34 12.06 24.70
N ALA A 223 0.79 10.91 24.20
CA ALA A 223 0.37 9.60 24.71
C ALA A 223 0.77 9.38 26.16
N LYS A 224 1.94 9.81 26.61
CA LYS A 224 2.35 9.76 28.04
C LYS A 224 1.37 10.48 28.97
N GLU A 225 0.72 11.56 28.49
CA GLU A 225 -0.20 12.35 29.32
C GLU A 225 -1.62 11.82 29.37
N CYS A 226 -2.08 11.13 28.31
CA CYS A 226 -3.50 10.86 28.14
C CYS A 226 -3.85 9.49 27.54
N ARG A 227 -2.88 8.57 27.39
CA ARG A 227 -3.14 7.20 26.90
C ARG A 227 -4.14 6.50 27.81
N LYS A 228 -5.12 5.84 27.22
CA LYS A 228 -6.07 4.98 27.93
C LYS A 228 -5.40 3.69 28.41
N PRO A 229 -6.01 2.97 29.38
CA PRO A 229 -5.51 1.67 29.84
C PRO A 229 -5.29 0.73 28.66
N GLU A 230 -4.22 -0.06 28.74
CA GLU A 230 -3.86 -1.02 27.70
C GLU A 230 -4.91 -2.12 27.57
N TRP A 231 -5.18 -2.51 26.33
CA TRP A 231 -6.03 -3.65 26.06
C TRP A 231 -5.26 -4.93 26.31
N THR A 232 -5.92 -5.88 26.97
CA THR A 232 -5.36 -7.22 27.16
C THR A 232 -5.47 -8.01 25.85
N VAL A 233 -4.34 -8.49 25.34
CA VAL A 233 -4.29 -9.45 24.22
C VAL A 233 -4.07 -10.83 24.83
N GLU A 234 -5.04 -11.70 24.66
CA GLU A 234 -4.89 -13.10 25.10
C GLU A 234 -3.93 -13.82 24.16
N LYS A 235 -2.77 -14.24 24.68
CA LYS A 235 -1.83 -15.07 23.96
C LYS A 235 -2.11 -16.53 24.28
N LYS A 236 -2.51 -17.29 23.28
CA LYS A 236 -2.67 -18.73 23.40
C LYS A 236 -1.30 -19.39 23.34
N ASP A 237 -0.98 -20.29 24.24
CA ASP A 237 0.25 -21.07 24.14
C ASP A 237 0.10 -22.15 23.06
N LEU A 238 0.77 -21.96 21.93
CA LEU A 238 0.79 -22.87 20.79
C LEU A 238 2.11 -23.67 20.69
N SER A 239 2.93 -23.65 21.75
CA SER A 239 4.25 -24.31 21.77
C SER A 239 4.18 -25.82 21.48
N GLU A 240 3.12 -26.48 21.93
CA GLU A 240 2.88 -27.92 21.65
C GLU A 240 2.56 -28.14 20.16
N VAL A 241 1.64 -27.32 19.63
CA VAL A 241 1.27 -27.37 18.19
C VAL A 241 2.50 -27.19 17.33
N LYS A 242 3.27 -26.13 17.59
CA LYS A 242 4.51 -25.81 16.87
C LYS A 242 5.50 -26.96 16.87
N LYS A 243 5.82 -27.52 18.05
CA LYS A 243 6.78 -28.64 18.16
C LYS A 243 6.31 -29.88 17.39
N LYS A 244 5.01 -30.21 17.48
CA LYS A 244 4.45 -31.38 16.80
C LYS A 244 4.42 -31.19 15.29
N LEU A 245 4.05 -30.00 14.80
CA LEU A 245 4.12 -29.67 13.37
C LEU A 245 5.55 -29.71 12.85
N GLU A 246 6.51 -29.13 13.58
CA GLU A 246 7.94 -29.16 13.19
C GLU A 246 8.45 -30.61 13.10
N SER A 247 8.09 -31.51 14.03
CA SER A 247 8.55 -32.92 14.01
C SER A 247 7.95 -33.73 12.88
N GLU A 248 6.66 -33.55 12.59
CA GLU A 248 5.91 -34.35 11.65
C GLU A 248 6.00 -33.88 10.20
N PHE A 249 5.94 -32.54 9.97
CA PHE A 249 5.71 -31.99 8.63
C PHE A 249 6.91 -31.25 8.02
N THR A 250 8.01 -30.98 8.75
CA THR A 250 9.16 -30.25 8.18
C THR A 250 9.69 -30.90 6.91
N LYS A 251 9.82 -32.25 6.87
CA LYS A 251 10.35 -32.94 5.69
C LYS A 251 9.41 -32.88 4.50
N ASP A 252 8.11 -33.05 4.73
CA ASP A 252 7.10 -33.02 3.68
C ASP A 252 6.94 -31.61 3.10
N LEU A 253 6.91 -30.57 3.94
CA LEU A 253 6.91 -29.17 3.51
C LEU A 253 8.18 -28.82 2.73
N THR A 254 9.37 -29.23 3.21
CA THR A 254 10.62 -28.98 2.47
C THR A 254 10.59 -29.62 1.09
N LYS A 255 10.02 -30.83 0.97
CA LYS A 255 9.83 -31.49 -0.32
C LYS A 255 8.83 -30.76 -1.20
N ALA A 256 7.70 -30.32 -0.65
CA ALA A 256 6.68 -29.58 -1.36
C ALA A 256 7.24 -28.26 -1.93
N PHE A 257 7.99 -27.50 -1.12
CA PHE A 257 8.66 -26.27 -1.57
C PHE A 257 9.83 -26.50 -2.53
N GLY A 258 10.28 -27.73 -2.70
CA GLY A 258 11.20 -28.13 -3.77
C GLY A 258 10.52 -28.39 -5.13
N THR A 259 9.18 -28.38 -5.19
CA THR A 259 8.39 -28.55 -6.42
C THR A 259 8.27 -27.22 -7.15
N ILE A 260 8.77 -27.15 -8.38
CA ILE A 260 8.81 -25.91 -9.18
C ILE A 260 7.42 -25.51 -9.65
N ASP A 261 6.61 -26.47 -10.14
CA ASP A 261 5.25 -26.19 -10.59
C ASP A 261 4.37 -25.69 -9.44
N LYS A 262 3.72 -24.55 -9.67
CA LYS A 262 2.89 -23.87 -8.67
C LYS A 262 1.68 -24.69 -8.24
N GLN A 263 0.98 -25.31 -9.20
CA GLN A 263 -0.25 -26.05 -8.91
C GLN A 263 0.05 -27.33 -8.13
N ASP A 264 1.09 -28.06 -8.54
CA ASP A 264 1.53 -29.28 -7.86
C ASP A 264 2.02 -28.98 -6.44
N ARG A 265 2.78 -27.87 -6.28
CA ARG A 265 3.21 -27.40 -4.95
C ARG A 265 2.02 -27.02 -4.07
N SER A 266 1.06 -26.28 -4.59
CA SER A 266 -0.15 -25.88 -3.86
C SER A 266 -0.98 -27.09 -3.43
N ASN A 267 -1.14 -28.07 -4.30
CA ASN A 267 -1.85 -29.32 -3.99
C ASN A 267 -1.16 -30.07 -2.85
N GLN A 268 0.18 -30.22 -2.90
CA GLN A 268 0.95 -30.88 -1.85
C GLN A 268 0.83 -30.16 -0.50
N ILE A 269 0.92 -28.81 -0.49
CA ILE A 269 0.77 -27.99 0.73
C ILE A 269 -0.66 -28.15 1.30
N SER A 270 -1.68 -28.15 0.44
CA SER A 270 -3.06 -28.37 0.85
C SER A 270 -3.27 -29.74 1.51
N GLU A 271 -2.70 -30.82 0.94
CA GLU A 271 -2.75 -32.16 1.55
C GLU A 271 -2.06 -32.21 2.92
N ILE A 272 -0.92 -31.52 3.05
CA ILE A 272 -0.19 -31.42 4.33
C ILE A 272 -1.04 -30.64 5.35
N SER A 273 -1.68 -29.54 4.95
CA SER A 273 -2.57 -28.75 5.81
C SER A 273 -3.74 -29.59 6.34
N GLU A 274 -4.39 -30.40 5.48
CA GLU A 274 -5.48 -31.27 5.93
C GLU A 274 -4.99 -32.35 6.90
N LYS A 275 -3.82 -32.96 6.67
CA LYS A 275 -3.20 -33.91 7.61
C LYS A 275 -2.86 -33.24 8.94
N ALA A 276 -2.36 -31.99 8.90
CA ALA A 276 -2.06 -31.22 10.10
C ALA A 276 -3.32 -30.96 10.93
N LYS A 277 -4.43 -30.55 10.32
CA LYS A 277 -5.73 -30.38 11.00
C LYS A 277 -6.21 -31.70 11.64
N GLN A 278 -6.16 -32.79 10.89
CA GLN A 278 -6.56 -34.11 11.40
C GLN A 278 -5.74 -34.55 12.62
N LEU A 279 -4.46 -34.18 12.68
CA LEU A 279 -3.58 -34.51 13.82
C LEU A 279 -4.03 -33.87 15.15
N PHE A 280 -4.77 -32.76 15.08
CA PHE A 280 -5.27 -32.02 16.24
C PHE A 280 -6.80 -32.04 16.35
N ALA A 281 -7.51 -32.80 15.52
CA ALA A 281 -8.97 -32.82 15.46
C ALA A 281 -9.65 -33.21 16.80
N ASP A 282 -9.01 -34.08 17.58
CA ASP A 282 -9.51 -34.54 18.89
C ASP A 282 -9.13 -33.59 20.05
N ASN A 283 -8.41 -32.50 19.79
CA ASN A 283 -7.95 -31.59 20.83
C ASN A 283 -8.74 -30.27 20.79
N GLU A 284 -9.77 -30.17 21.63
CA GLU A 284 -10.65 -29.00 21.74
C GLU A 284 -9.91 -27.69 22.12
N ASN A 285 -8.65 -27.76 22.59
CA ASN A 285 -7.86 -26.60 22.94
C ASN A 285 -7.32 -25.84 21.71
N TYR A 286 -7.25 -26.49 20.55
CA TYR A 286 -6.69 -25.88 19.33
C TYR A 286 -7.72 -25.92 18.21
N SER A 287 -8.03 -24.75 17.64
CA SER A 287 -8.86 -24.66 16.45
C SER A 287 -8.03 -24.93 15.18
N ASP A 288 -8.71 -25.31 14.10
CA ASP A 288 -8.07 -25.45 12.77
C ASP A 288 -7.30 -24.19 12.38
N PHE A 289 -7.79 -23.03 12.81
CA PHE A 289 -7.10 -21.75 12.61
C PHE A 289 -5.73 -21.74 13.31
N ASN A 290 -5.64 -22.15 14.57
CA ASN A 290 -4.37 -22.17 15.31
C ASN A 290 -3.35 -23.12 14.66
N VAL A 291 -3.82 -24.28 14.16
CA VAL A 291 -2.97 -25.25 13.47
C VAL A 291 -2.48 -24.68 12.14
N ASN A 292 -3.36 -24.07 11.36
CA ASN A 292 -2.98 -23.47 10.08
C ASN A 292 -2.02 -22.28 10.23
N ASP A 293 -2.20 -21.45 11.26
CA ASP A 293 -1.32 -20.31 11.53
C ASP A 293 0.10 -20.79 11.88
N GLU A 294 0.23 -21.80 12.75
CA GLU A 294 1.53 -22.39 13.07
C GLU A 294 2.15 -23.18 11.89
N LEU A 295 1.32 -23.78 11.02
CA LEU A 295 1.82 -24.42 9.80
C LEU A 295 2.41 -23.38 8.83
N LYS A 296 1.72 -22.26 8.62
CA LYS A 296 2.23 -21.12 7.83
C LYS A 296 3.53 -20.56 8.43
N ASN A 297 3.65 -20.49 9.76
CA ASN A 297 4.89 -20.08 10.41
C ASN A 297 6.04 -21.05 10.10
N LEU A 298 5.76 -22.35 10.04
CA LEU A 298 6.73 -23.38 9.67
C LEU A 298 7.13 -23.27 8.18
N GLU A 299 6.16 -23.10 7.29
CA GLU A 299 6.37 -22.81 5.86
C GLU A 299 7.29 -21.59 5.66
N LYS A 300 6.94 -20.49 6.32
CA LYS A 300 7.75 -19.28 6.33
C LYS A 300 9.19 -19.54 6.76
N LYS A 301 9.39 -20.27 7.85
CA LYS A 301 10.71 -20.63 8.35
C LYS A 301 11.53 -21.46 7.34
N ILE A 302 10.90 -22.44 6.69
CA ILE A 302 11.56 -23.32 5.70
C ILE A 302 12.01 -22.49 4.49
N VAL A 303 11.11 -21.75 3.87
CA VAL A 303 11.38 -20.98 2.64
C VAL A 303 12.42 -19.88 2.91
N ARG A 304 12.28 -19.12 3.99
CA ARG A 304 13.23 -18.05 4.35
C ARG A 304 14.63 -18.61 4.63
N THR A 305 14.70 -19.75 5.30
CA THR A 305 15.99 -20.44 5.58
C THR A 305 16.66 -20.88 4.27
N ASP A 306 15.89 -21.41 3.33
CA ASP A 306 16.42 -21.87 2.04
C ASP A 306 16.96 -20.72 1.20
N ILE A 307 16.22 -19.62 1.12
CA ILE A 307 16.63 -18.40 0.42
C ILE A 307 17.90 -17.77 1.06
N LEU A 308 17.98 -17.69 2.39
CA LEU A 308 19.12 -17.09 3.06
C LEU A 308 20.38 -17.95 2.98
N LYS A 309 20.27 -19.28 3.22
CA LYS A 309 21.43 -20.18 3.30
C LYS A 309 21.84 -20.72 1.93
N ASN A 310 20.87 -21.20 1.16
CA ASN A 310 21.12 -21.91 -0.09
C ASN A 310 21.03 -21.00 -1.32
N LYS A 311 20.59 -19.73 -1.12
CA LYS A 311 20.36 -18.75 -2.19
C LYS A 311 19.46 -19.29 -3.30
N LYS A 312 18.53 -20.18 -2.93
CA LYS A 312 17.60 -20.85 -3.83
C LYS A 312 16.18 -20.37 -3.57
N ARG A 313 15.49 -19.94 -4.61
CA ARG A 313 14.11 -19.52 -4.57
C ARG A 313 13.14 -20.67 -4.80
N ILE A 314 11.86 -20.47 -4.50
CA ILE A 314 10.79 -21.48 -4.60
C ILE A 314 10.69 -22.08 -6.01
N ASP A 315 10.88 -21.25 -7.03
CA ASP A 315 10.84 -21.65 -8.44
C ASP A 315 12.21 -22.04 -9.03
N GLY A 316 13.23 -22.14 -8.20
CA GLY A 316 14.58 -22.55 -8.58
C GLY A 316 15.45 -21.45 -9.17
N ARG A 317 14.93 -20.21 -9.36
CA ARG A 317 15.74 -19.04 -9.81
C ARG A 317 16.77 -18.63 -8.78
N GLY A 318 17.82 -17.94 -9.25
CA GLY A 318 18.73 -17.17 -8.41
C GLY A 318 18.06 -15.87 -7.88
N LEU A 319 18.73 -15.23 -6.93
CA LEU A 319 18.14 -14.07 -6.22
C LEU A 319 17.84 -12.87 -7.14
N ALA A 320 18.65 -12.65 -8.17
CA ALA A 320 18.53 -11.53 -9.12
C ALA A 320 17.84 -11.90 -10.43
N ASP A 321 17.42 -13.15 -10.61
CA ASP A 321 16.83 -13.61 -11.87
C ASP A 321 15.40 -13.09 -12.03
N VAL A 322 15.09 -12.69 -13.26
CA VAL A 322 13.74 -12.29 -13.69
C VAL A 322 13.13 -13.46 -14.48
N ARG A 323 11.83 -13.71 -14.30
CA ARG A 323 11.08 -14.71 -15.08
C ARG A 323 11.12 -14.40 -16.57
N ALA A 324 10.93 -15.41 -17.40
CA ALA A 324 10.83 -15.24 -18.85
C ALA A 324 9.75 -14.21 -19.20
N ILE A 325 10.07 -13.31 -20.11
CA ILE A 325 9.18 -12.25 -20.58
C ILE A 325 8.82 -12.52 -22.03
N GLU A 326 7.53 -12.51 -22.34
CA GLU A 326 6.97 -12.57 -23.69
C GLU A 326 6.04 -11.37 -23.90
N CYS A 327 6.16 -10.72 -25.05
CA CYS A 327 5.39 -9.52 -25.38
C CYS A 327 4.84 -9.63 -26.80
N GLU A 328 3.54 -9.33 -26.93
CA GLU A 328 2.88 -9.20 -28.22
C GLU A 328 2.17 -7.84 -28.28
N VAL A 329 2.17 -7.20 -29.44
CA VAL A 329 1.45 -5.93 -29.68
C VAL A 329 0.45 -6.10 -30.82
N GLY A 330 -0.55 -5.21 -30.89
CA GLY A 330 -1.60 -5.31 -31.90
C GLY A 330 -2.50 -6.54 -31.74
N VAL A 331 -2.63 -7.07 -30.53
CA VAL A 331 -3.35 -8.33 -30.25
C VAL A 331 -4.89 -8.22 -30.40
N LEU A 332 -5.41 -7.01 -30.33
CA LEU A 332 -6.85 -6.74 -30.45
C LEU A 332 -7.14 -5.90 -31.71
N PRO A 333 -7.97 -6.40 -32.66
CA PRO A 333 -8.08 -5.80 -34.00
C PRO A 333 -8.87 -4.48 -34.07
N ARG A 334 -9.57 -4.07 -33.00
CA ARG A 334 -10.45 -2.88 -33.00
C ARG A 334 -9.98 -1.78 -32.07
N THR A 335 -8.90 -2.00 -31.30
CA THR A 335 -8.35 -1.03 -30.37
C THR A 335 -7.36 -0.09 -31.07
N HIS A 336 -7.08 1.08 -30.48
CA HIS A 336 -6.07 1.99 -31.04
C HIS A 336 -4.65 1.47 -30.77
N GLY A 337 -4.41 0.84 -29.62
CA GLY A 337 -3.21 0.08 -29.32
C GLY A 337 -3.51 -0.99 -28.28
N SER A 338 -2.83 -2.12 -28.38
CA SER A 338 -3.01 -3.24 -27.44
C SER A 338 -1.72 -4.03 -27.28
N ALA A 339 -1.50 -4.56 -26.10
CA ALA A 339 -0.38 -5.44 -25.80
C ALA A 339 -0.81 -6.60 -24.91
N LEU A 340 -0.25 -7.76 -25.15
CA LEU A 340 -0.21 -8.87 -24.22
C LEU A 340 1.20 -8.92 -23.63
N PHE A 341 1.28 -8.71 -22.32
CA PHE A 341 2.53 -8.81 -21.58
C PHE A 341 2.46 -10.01 -20.64
N THR A 342 3.42 -10.90 -20.77
CA THR A 342 3.56 -12.10 -19.96
C THR A 342 4.93 -12.12 -19.28
N ARG A 343 4.96 -12.35 -17.97
CA ARG A 343 6.17 -12.57 -17.18
C ARG A 343 5.99 -13.83 -16.34
N GLY A 344 6.48 -14.96 -16.83
CA GLY A 344 6.18 -16.28 -16.25
C GLY A 344 4.67 -16.48 -16.12
N GLU A 345 4.19 -16.72 -14.92
CA GLU A 345 2.78 -16.93 -14.58
C GLU A 345 2.05 -15.61 -14.20
N THR A 346 2.43 -14.49 -14.78
CA THR A 346 1.75 -13.20 -14.60
C THR A 346 1.53 -12.57 -15.97
N GLN A 347 0.27 -12.36 -16.33
CA GLN A 347 -0.12 -11.90 -17.67
C GLN A 347 -1.16 -10.78 -17.60
N ALA A 348 -1.03 -9.80 -18.49
CA ALA A 348 -1.95 -8.68 -18.64
C ALA A 348 -2.23 -8.40 -20.12
N ILE A 349 -3.51 -8.25 -20.46
CA ILE A 349 -3.93 -7.61 -21.71
C ILE A 349 -4.12 -6.12 -21.40
N VAL A 350 -3.34 -5.27 -22.08
CA VAL A 350 -3.39 -3.84 -21.86
C VAL A 350 -3.81 -3.13 -23.14
N VAL A 351 -4.79 -2.24 -23.01
CA VAL A 351 -5.43 -1.57 -24.14
C VAL A 351 -5.33 -0.06 -23.98
N THR A 352 -4.89 0.62 -25.03
CA THR A 352 -4.89 2.08 -25.14
C THR A 352 -6.02 2.54 -26.05
N THR A 353 -6.79 3.51 -25.56
CA THR A 353 -7.80 4.24 -26.33
C THR A 353 -7.45 5.73 -26.33
N LEU A 354 -7.47 6.34 -27.50
CA LEU A 354 -7.27 7.77 -27.70
C LEU A 354 -8.62 8.45 -27.89
N GLY A 355 -8.86 9.50 -27.14
CA GLY A 355 -10.08 10.30 -27.17
C GLY A 355 -9.79 11.78 -27.44
N THR A 356 -10.85 12.57 -27.47
CA THR A 356 -10.81 14.03 -27.58
C THR A 356 -10.75 14.71 -26.21
N SER A 357 -10.67 16.03 -26.17
CA SER A 357 -10.78 16.82 -24.91
C SER A 357 -12.15 16.67 -24.23
N ASP A 358 -13.18 16.26 -24.94
CA ASP A 358 -14.51 16.01 -24.34
C ASP A 358 -14.54 14.74 -23.48
N ASP A 359 -13.61 13.81 -23.76
CA ASP A 359 -13.44 12.55 -23.04
C ASP A 359 -12.57 12.69 -21.77
N GLU A 360 -12.01 13.89 -21.51
CA GLU A 360 -11.23 14.14 -20.29
C GLU A 360 -12.07 13.87 -19.04
N GLN A 361 -11.48 13.16 -18.07
CA GLN A 361 -12.15 12.89 -16.79
C GLN A 361 -12.33 14.20 -16.00
N ARG A 362 -13.57 14.45 -15.59
CA ARG A 362 -13.89 15.57 -14.69
C ARG A 362 -13.75 15.13 -13.25
N ILE A 363 -12.87 15.80 -12.51
CA ILE A 363 -12.61 15.54 -11.10
C ILE A 363 -13.15 16.72 -10.29
N GLU A 364 -13.97 16.41 -9.29
CA GLU A 364 -14.46 17.39 -8.31
C GLU A 364 -13.84 17.06 -6.95
N SER A 365 -13.13 18.03 -6.36
CA SER A 365 -12.41 17.88 -5.10
C SER A 365 -12.58 19.12 -4.20
N LEU A 366 -11.97 19.10 -3.02
CA LEU A 366 -11.91 20.29 -2.15
C LEU A 366 -11.19 21.47 -2.82
N ASP A 367 -10.22 21.21 -3.68
CA ASP A 367 -9.51 22.25 -4.45
C ASP A 367 -10.39 22.90 -5.53
N GLY A 368 -11.34 22.16 -6.09
CA GLY A 368 -12.20 22.62 -7.16
C GLY A 368 -12.49 21.54 -8.18
N GLN A 369 -12.81 21.99 -9.38
CA GLN A 369 -13.00 21.14 -10.54
C GLN A 369 -11.72 21.19 -11.37
N SER A 370 -11.23 20.00 -11.74
CA SER A 370 -10.12 19.81 -12.65
C SER A 370 -10.48 18.82 -13.74
N ARG A 371 -9.64 18.71 -14.76
CA ARG A 371 -9.75 17.75 -15.84
C ARG A 371 -8.47 16.96 -15.97
N GLU A 372 -8.59 15.66 -16.09
CA GLU A 372 -7.48 14.75 -16.34
C GLU A 372 -7.59 14.18 -17.73
N ARG A 373 -6.53 14.30 -18.53
CA ARG A 373 -6.46 13.73 -19.88
C ARG A 373 -5.89 12.31 -19.93
N PHE A 374 -5.30 11.85 -18.84
CA PHE A 374 -4.73 10.51 -18.73
C PHE A 374 -5.46 9.71 -17.67
N MET A 375 -6.02 8.59 -18.05
CA MET A 375 -6.71 7.63 -17.19
C MET A 375 -6.08 6.27 -17.33
N LEU A 376 -5.80 5.59 -16.21
CA LEU A 376 -5.35 4.20 -16.19
C LEU A 376 -6.20 3.39 -15.23
N HIS A 377 -6.90 2.39 -15.76
CA HIS A 377 -7.76 1.50 -15.01
C HIS A 377 -7.16 0.08 -14.97
N TYR A 378 -7.06 -0.46 -13.78
CA TYR A 378 -6.55 -1.80 -13.52
C TYR A 378 -7.68 -2.69 -13.04
N ASN A 379 -7.87 -3.82 -13.70
CA ASN A 379 -8.87 -4.81 -13.36
C ASN A 379 -8.21 -6.14 -12.99
N PHE A 380 -8.62 -6.69 -11.84
CA PHE A 380 -8.12 -7.97 -11.33
C PHE A 380 -9.31 -8.93 -11.11
N PRO A 381 -9.79 -9.59 -12.17
CA PRO A 381 -10.89 -10.53 -12.05
C PRO A 381 -10.44 -11.80 -11.32
N PRO A 382 -11.32 -12.46 -10.56
CA PRO A 382 -11.00 -13.66 -9.77
C PRO A 382 -10.38 -14.80 -10.57
N PHE A 383 -10.76 -14.96 -11.83
CA PHE A 383 -10.20 -16.01 -12.69
C PHE A 383 -8.68 -15.87 -12.90
N SER A 384 -8.10 -14.68 -12.71
CA SER A 384 -6.64 -14.47 -12.84
C SER A 384 -5.81 -15.24 -11.83
N VAL A 385 -6.43 -15.73 -10.77
CA VAL A 385 -5.84 -16.62 -9.75
C VAL A 385 -6.58 -17.96 -9.67
N GLY A 386 -7.45 -18.27 -10.64
CA GLY A 386 -8.20 -19.53 -10.70
C GLY A 386 -9.35 -19.63 -9.68
N GLU A 387 -9.84 -18.50 -9.19
CA GLU A 387 -10.90 -18.45 -8.17
C GLU A 387 -12.21 -17.91 -8.73
N THR A 388 -13.28 -18.17 -7.99
CA THR A 388 -14.56 -17.48 -8.12
C THR A 388 -14.66 -16.39 -7.06
N GLY A 389 -15.26 -15.23 -7.39
CA GLY A 389 -15.34 -14.15 -6.42
C GLY A 389 -16.21 -12.99 -6.90
N ARG A 390 -16.25 -11.94 -6.07
CA ARG A 390 -16.99 -10.73 -6.39
C ARG A 390 -16.36 -10.00 -7.58
N ILE A 391 -17.16 -9.63 -8.56
CA ILE A 391 -16.76 -8.78 -9.68
C ILE A 391 -16.97 -7.31 -9.29
N GLY A 392 -15.96 -6.49 -9.48
CA GLY A 392 -16.04 -5.05 -9.23
C GLY A 392 -14.68 -4.47 -8.80
N THR A 393 -14.57 -3.16 -8.91
CA THR A 393 -13.33 -2.44 -8.52
C THR A 393 -13.31 -2.19 -7.03
N GLY A 394 -12.32 -2.72 -6.34
CA GLY A 394 -12.04 -2.47 -4.93
C GLY A 394 -10.90 -1.46 -4.73
N ARG A 395 -10.58 -1.16 -3.47
CA ARG A 395 -9.48 -0.23 -3.12
C ARG A 395 -8.10 -0.72 -3.59
N ARG A 396 -7.91 -2.04 -3.70
CA ARG A 396 -6.64 -2.62 -4.17
C ARG A 396 -6.44 -2.30 -5.64
N GLU A 397 -7.45 -2.50 -6.47
CA GLU A 397 -7.43 -2.22 -7.90
C GLU A 397 -7.18 -0.74 -8.17
N VAL A 398 -7.84 0.16 -7.44
CA VAL A 398 -7.61 1.61 -7.51
C VAL A 398 -6.15 1.94 -7.20
N GLY A 399 -5.58 1.36 -6.13
CA GLY A 399 -4.18 1.59 -5.75
C GLY A 399 -3.17 1.09 -6.77
N HIS A 400 -3.41 -0.10 -7.38
CA HIS A 400 -2.55 -0.66 -8.42
C HIS A 400 -2.64 0.15 -9.72
N GLY A 401 -3.84 0.60 -10.08
CA GLY A 401 -4.05 1.49 -11.23
C GLY A 401 -3.30 2.80 -11.06
N LYS A 402 -3.38 3.43 -9.87
CA LYS A 402 -2.68 4.71 -9.62
C LYS A 402 -1.17 4.57 -9.59
N LEU A 403 -0.62 3.46 -9.09
CA LEU A 403 0.80 3.16 -9.16
C LEU A 403 1.28 3.09 -10.62
N ALA A 404 0.56 2.37 -11.48
CA ALA A 404 0.89 2.28 -12.90
C ALA A 404 0.68 3.62 -13.62
N TRP A 405 -0.35 4.38 -13.26
CA TRP A 405 -0.58 5.74 -13.76
C TRP A 405 0.62 6.66 -13.48
N ARG A 406 1.10 6.71 -12.23
CA ARG A 406 2.28 7.51 -11.84
C ARG A 406 3.54 7.07 -12.60
N ALA A 407 3.73 5.77 -12.78
CA ALA A 407 4.88 5.24 -13.49
C ALA A 407 4.95 5.72 -14.94
N ILE A 408 3.81 5.83 -15.62
CA ILE A 408 3.70 6.18 -17.04
C ILE A 408 3.60 7.69 -17.27
N ASN A 409 2.99 8.44 -16.34
CA ASN A 409 2.57 9.82 -16.53
C ASN A 409 3.72 10.74 -17.02
N SER A 410 4.90 10.62 -16.43
CA SER A 410 6.07 11.45 -16.78
C SER A 410 6.62 11.19 -18.18
N SER A 411 6.32 10.02 -18.77
CA SER A 411 6.77 9.62 -20.12
C SER A 411 5.79 10.03 -21.21
N LEU A 412 4.58 10.49 -20.87
CA LEU A 412 3.60 10.94 -21.86
C LEU A 412 4.03 12.24 -22.54
N PRO A 413 3.71 12.43 -23.84
CA PRO A 413 3.92 13.68 -24.54
C PRO A 413 3.04 14.81 -23.95
N SER A 414 3.48 16.05 -24.08
CA SER A 414 2.66 17.21 -23.72
C SER A 414 1.40 17.32 -24.62
N LYS A 415 0.41 18.09 -24.19
CA LYS A 415 -0.85 18.30 -24.94
C LYS A 415 -0.60 19.01 -26.28
N GLU A 416 0.42 19.85 -26.34
CA GLU A 416 0.83 20.59 -27.54
C GLU A 416 1.42 19.64 -28.61
N VAL A 417 2.16 18.61 -28.18
CA VAL A 417 2.79 17.62 -29.07
C VAL A 417 1.79 16.57 -29.52
N PHE A 418 0.92 16.12 -28.60
CA PHE A 418 -0.04 15.04 -28.87
C PHE A 418 -1.37 15.33 -28.18
N PRO A 419 -2.34 16.01 -28.86
CA PRO A 419 -3.53 16.59 -28.24
C PRO A 419 -4.67 15.59 -27.99
N TYR A 420 -4.37 14.37 -27.61
CA TYR A 420 -5.35 13.33 -27.32
C TYR A 420 -5.51 13.11 -25.81
N THR A 421 -6.69 12.70 -25.42
CA THR A 421 -6.99 12.09 -24.11
C THR A 421 -6.62 10.61 -24.18
N PHE A 422 -5.99 10.10 -23.13
CA PHE A 422 -5.54 8.71 -23.03
C PHE A 422 -6.39 7.96 -22.02
N ARG A 423 -6.93 6.82 -22.43
CA ARG A 423 -7.50 5.83 -21.51
C ARG A 423 -6.80 4.51 -21.68
N ILE A 424 -6.08 4.08 -20.65
CA ILE A 424 -5.47 2.75 -20.59
C ILE A 424 -6.32 1.85 -19.70
N VAL A 425 -6.57 0.63 -20.15
CA VAL A 425 -7.22 -0.40 -19.34
C VAL A 425 -6.34 -1.63 -19.33
N SER A 426 -6.00 -2.10 -18.15
CA SER A 426 -5.25 -3.33 -17.94
C SER A 426 -6.14 -4.41 -17.35
N GLU A 427 -6.34 -5.48 -18.11
CA GLU A 427 -7.05 -6.69 -17.70
C GLU A 427 -6.02 -7.74 -17.28
N ILE A 428 -5.97 -8.07 -16.01
CA ILE A 428 -5.06 -9.12 -15.51
C ILE A 428 -5.70 -10.48 -15.82
N THR A 429 -5.03 -11.27 -16.65
CA THR A 429 -5.51 -12.57 -17.08
C THR A 429 -4.91 -13.72 -16.29
N GLU A 430 -3.71 -13.52 -15.72
CA GLU A 430 -3.03 -14.47 -14.85
C GLU A 430 -2.15 -13.73 -13.84
N SER A 431 -2.04 -14.23 -12.60
CA SER A 431 -1.24 -13.57 -11.57
C SER A 431 -0.51 -14.54 -10.62
N ASN A 432 0.82 -14.41 -10.60
CA ASN A 432 1.71 -14.98 -9.59
C ASN A 432 2.81 -13.99 -9.23
N GLY A 433 2.44 -12.90 -8.53
CA GLY A 433 3.33 -11.82 -8.10
C GLY A 433 3.36 -10.63 -9.07
N SER A 434 3.15 -9.46 -8.49
CA SER A 434 3.24 -8.12 -9.10
C SER A 434 2.59 -7.91 -10.47
N SER A 435 1.29 -8.14 -10.55
CA SER A 435 0.48 -7.79 -11.72
C SER A 435 0.43 -6.28 -12.02
N SER A 436 0.64 -5.41 -11.01
CA SER A 436 0.77 -3.96 -11.23
C SER A 436 2.00 -3.60 -12.08
N MET A 437 3.11 -4.30 -11.90
CA MET A 437 4.31 -4.08 -12.73
C MET A 437 4.14 -4.66 -14.14
N ALA A 438 3.40 -5.75 -14.30
CA ALA A 438 2.96 -6.22 -15.62
C ALA A 438 2.10 -5.17 -16.33
N THR A 439 1.21 -4.48 -15.58
CA THR A 439 0.42 -3.36 -16.10
C THR A 439 1.30 -2.20 -16.58
N VAL A 440 2.34 -1.83 -15.84
CA VAL A 440 3.29 -0.78 -16.26
C VAL A 440 3.95 -1.13 -17.59
N CYS A 441 4.51 -2.35 -17.70
CA CYS A 441 5.17 -2.81 -18.91
C CYS A 441 4.20 -2.89 -20.10
N GLY A 442 3.02 -3.48 -19.88
CA GLY A 442 1.99 -3.59 -20.92
C GLY A 442 1.43 -2.25 -21.35
N ALA A 443 1.28 -1.28 -20.42
CA ALA A 443 0.83 0.08 -20.74
C ALA A 443 1.85 0.83 -21.63
N SER A 444 3.14 0.70 -21.33
CA SER A 444 4.20 1.25 -22.18
C SER A 444 4.14 0.69 -23.60
N LEU A 445 3.97 -0.63 -23.74
CA LEU A 445 3.84 -1.30 -25.05
C LEU A 445 2.56 -0.88 -25.79
N ALA A 446 1.42 -0.85 -25.12
CA ALA A 446 0.12 -0.49 -25.72
C ALA A 446 0.07 0.99 -26.17
N LEU A 447 0.77 1.90 -25.47
CA LEU A 447 0.92 3.28 -25.89
C LEU A 447 1.76 3.38 -27.18
N MET A 448 2.87 2.66 -27.25
CA MET A 448 3.71 2.64 -28.44
C MET A 448 2.98 2.02 -29.65
N ASP A 449 2.20 0.94 -29.44
CA ASP A 449 1.36 0.32 -30.46
C ASP A 449 0.28 1.28 -30.97
N ALA A 450 -0.26 2.14 -30.10
CA ALA A 450 -1.21 3.20 -30.48
C ALA A 450 -0.55 4.39 -31.19
N GLY A 451 0.78 4.38 -31.42
CA GLY A 451 1.52 5.47 -32.06
C GLY A 451 1.71 6.69 -31.16
N VAL A 452 1.57 6.56 -29.85
CA VAL A 452 1.82 7.66 -28.91
C VAL A 452 3.33 7.90 -28.81
N PRO A 453 3.83 9.12 -29.04
CA PRO A 453 5.24 9.44 -28.96
C PRO A 453 5.66 9.62 -27.50
N ILE A 454 5.69 8.51 -26.73
CA ILE A 454 6.19 8.54 -25.35
C ILE A 454 7.68 8.89 -25.36
N LYS A 455 8.14 9.59 -24.33
CA LYS A 455 9.55 10.05 -24.25
C LYS A 455 10.51 8.88 -24.23
N GLU A 456 10.24 7.89 -23.36
CA GLU A 456 11.03 6.67 -23.19
C GLU A 456 10.10 5.52 -22.78
N PRO A 457 10.40 4.26 -23.15
CA PRO A 457 9.70 3.10 -22.63
C PRO A 457 9.86 2.99 -21.11
N VAL A 458 8.77 2.65 -20.43
CA VAL A 458 8.76 2.45 -18.97
C VAL A 458 8.60 0.98 -18.66
N ALA A 459 9.42 0.48 -17.75
CA ALA A 459 9.30 -0.87 -17.20
C ALA A 459 9.17 -0.81 -15.67
N GLY A 460 8.66 -1.89 -15.08
CA GLY A 460 8.51 -1.99 -13.64
C GLY A 460 8.81 -3.39 -13.12
N ILE A 461 9.33 -3.47 -11.90
CA ILE A 461 9.69 -4.71 -11.22
C ILE A 461 9.27 -4.66 -9.75
N ALA A 462 8.94 -5.81 -9.16
CA ALA A 462 8.76 -5.98 -7.73
C ALA A 462 9.99 -6.63 -7.12
N MET A 463 10.51 -6.00 -6.09
CA MET A 463 11.66 -6.45 -5.31
C MET A 463 11.19 -6.90 -3.94
N GLY A 464 11.84 -7.90 -3.37
CA GLY A 464 11.60 -8.37 -2.02
C GLY A 464 12.84 -8.36 -1.16
N LEU A 465 12.63 -8.42 0.15
CA LEU A 465 13.69 -8.57 1.13
C LEU A 465 13.32 -9.70 2.08
N ILE A 466 14.29 -10.57 2.35
CA ILE A 466 14.23 -11.54 3.44
C ILE A 466 15.38 -11.26 4.38
N LYS A 467 15.08 -11.06 5.67
CA LYS A 467 16.06 -10.72 6.69
C LYS A 467 15.84 -11.55 7.95
N GLU A 468 16.92 -12.17 8.48
CA GLU A 468 16.94 -12.85 9.77
C GLU A 468 18.18 -12.41 10.54
N GLY A 469 17.97 -11.66 11.60
CA GLY A 469 19.07 -11.02 12.34
C GLY A 469 19.87 -10.06 11.46
N ASP A 470 21.16 -10.33 11.27
CA ASP A 470 22.05 -9.54 10.41
C ASP A 470 22.17 -10.06 8.97
N GLU A 471 21.67 -11.29 8.70
CA GLU A 471 21.66 -11.87 7.37
C GLU A 471 20.46 -11.37 6.58
N PHE A 472 20.66 -11.00 5.31
CA PHE A 472 19.59 -10.63 4.42
C PHE A 472 19.84 -11.07 2.97
N SER A 473 18.77 -11.17 2.20
CA SER A 473 18.80 -11.36 0.76
C SER A 473 17.75 -10.49 0.09
N VAL A 474 18.17 -9.80 -0.98
CA VAL A 474 17.28 -9.03 -1.85
C VAL A 474 16.88 -9.92 -3.02
N LEU A 475 15.60 -9.93 -3.35
CA LEU A 475 15.01 -10.73 -4.43
C LEU A 475 14.50 -9.82 -5.53
N SER A 476 14.85 -10.14 -6.78
CA SER A 476 14.27 -9.47 -7.96
C SER A 476 13.09 -10.27 -8.50
N ASP A 477 12.03 -9.59 -8.96
CA ASP A 477 10.83 -10.21 -9.54
C ASP A 477 10.23 -11.28 -8.64
N ILE A 478 9.71 -10.86 -7.47
CA ILE A 478 9.14 -11.76 -6.46
C ILE A 478 7.84 -12.40 -6.92
N LEU A 479 7.67 -13.66 -6.51
CA LEU A 479 6.41 -14.41 -6.64
C LEU A 479 5.40 -13.98 -5.57
N GLY A 480 4.14 -14.39 -5.74
CA GLY A 480 3.10 -14.14 -4.73
C GLY A 480 3.42 -14.77 -3.37
N ASP A 481 3.96 -15.98 -3.35
CA ASP A 481 4.39 -16.65 -2.12
C ASP A 481 5.54 -15.90 -1.44
N GLU A 482 6.51 -15.40 -2.21
CA GLU A 482 7.65 -14.63 -1.70
C GLU A 482 7.25 -13.25 -1.16
N ASP A 483 6.21 -12.62 -1.73
CA ASP A 483 5.60 -11.39 -1.21
C ASP A 483 5.02 -11.61 0.20
N HIS A 484 4.27 -12.69 0.40
CA HIS A 484 3.68 -13.03 1.70
C HIS A 484 4.70 -13.45 2.76
N LEU A 485 5.79 -14.10 2.35
CA LEU A 485 6.82 -14.63 3.25
C LEU A 485 7.95 -13.61 3.51
N GLY A 486 8.03 -12.56 2.72
CA GLY A 486 9.06 -11.52 2.78
C GLY A 486 8.86 -10.50 3.91
N ASP A 487 9.90 -9.67 4.13
CA ASP A 487 9.89 -8.55 5.06
C ASP A 487 9.66 -7.21 4.34
N MET A 488 9.77 -7.19 3.01
CA MET A 488 9.55 -6.03 2.17
C MET A 488 8.96 -6.44 0.81
N ASP A 489 7.95 -5.72 0.36
CA ASP A 489 7.46 -5.67 -1.02
C ASP A 489 7.72 -4.26 -1.55
N PHE A 490 8.67 -4.13 -2.46
CA PHE A 490 9.10 -2.86 -3.02
C PHE A 490 8.91 -2.86 -4.53
N LYS A 491 8.03 -2.00 -5.03
CA LYS A 491 7.75 -1.85 -6.45
C LYS A 491 8.43 -0.61 -6.98
N VAL A 492 9.20 -0.76 -8.05
CA VAL A 492 9.89 0.33 -8.71
C VAL A 492 9.60 0.29 -10.21
N ALA A 493 9.32 1.47 -10.76
CA ALA A 493 9.18 1.66 -12.20
C ALA A 493 10.09 2.80 -12.67
N GLY A 494 10.56 2.68 -13.91
CA GLY A 494 11.45 3.67 -14.48
C GLY A 494 11.71 3.44 -15.97
N THR A 495 12.50 4.34 -16.50
CA THR A 495 13.11 4.28 -17.82
C THR A 495 14.58 3.89 -17.69
N LYS A 496 15.32 3.84 -18.82
CA LYS A 496 16.78 3.67 -18.78
C LYS A 496 17.50 4.84 -18.09
N ASP A 497 16.87 6.00 -17.98
CA ASP A 497 17.49 7.24 -17.50
C ASP A 497 17.19 7.54 -16.02
N GLY A 498 16.16 6.89 -15.43
CA GLY A 498 15.84 7.08 -14.03
C GLY A 498 14.49 6.51 -13.59
N ILE A 499 14.23 6.62 -12.29
CA ILE A 499 12.99 6.16 -11.66
C ILE A 499 11.84 7.11 -12.00
N THR A 500 10.67 6.55 -12.27
CA THR A 500 9.43 7.32 -12.50
C THR A 500 8.41 7.13 -11.36
N SER A 501 8.46 6.00 -10.64
CA SER A 501 7.58 5.75 -9.49
C SER A 501 8.15 4.67 -8.55
N LEU A 502 7.85 4.83 -7.27
CA LEU A 502 8.05 3.82 -6.24
C LEU A 502 6.71 3.45 -5.62
#